data_7de4d9682bf4d72bb2be3a019cd6e4d8
#
_entry.id   7de4d9682bf4d72bb2be3a019cd6e4d8
#
_cell.length_a   1.000
_cell.length_b   1.000
_cell.length_c   1.000
_cell.angle_alpha   90.00
_cell.angle_beta   90.00
_cell.angle_gamma   90.00
#
_symmetry.space_group_name_H-M   'P 1'
#
loop_
_entity.id
_entity.type
_entity.pdbx_description
1 polymer ?
#
loop_
_entity_poly.entity_id
_entity_poly.type
_entity_poly.pdbx_seq_one_letter_code
_entity_poly.pdbx_strand_id
1 'polypeptide(L)'
;MKVIIYSKEGCQYCDHAVDLCETEGLDYEKVMIDKEKLKEICGGPVTTYPQIFIDDRRVGTYFQFQDYIEEEYEPILAPTLNRFTVFPLKYPHLWDLYKKAQMSNWTAEEVDFSKDMEDWKTLNDNEQKFIKYILAFFAGSDGIVFENINNNFADEVQISEGRSFYAYQSHNEMVHGETYSKLIDKYIKDGAEKKQLFEAIQTIPCIQNKANWALKWFDTKSRSFAERLFAFACVEGIFFSGSFCAIFWLKKRGLMPGLCFSNELISRDEGLHQEFAVELFKMLRNKPSTETIHSIVKEAVEIEKNFIIDALPCNLIGMNSDKMAEYIEYVSDRLLKQIGQPPIWGSKNPFDFMENISLDGKTNFFEKRVGDYGKLDDDSENITFDEEF
;
A
#
# COMPACT_ATOMS: atom_id res chain seq x y z
N MET A 1 12.80 20.65 -3.01
CA MET A 1 14.24 20.49 -3.35
C MET A 1 14.63 21.67 -4.22
N LYS A 2 15.60 22.48 -3.79
CA LYS A 2 16.15 23.59 -4.57
C LYS A 2 17.60 23.27 -4.94
N VAL A 3 17.93 23.35 -6.24
CA VAL A 3 19.27 23.13 -6.74
C VAL A 3 19.96 24.47 -6.97
N ILE A 4 21.14 24.69 -6.41
CA ILE A 4 21.96 25.88 -6.67
C ILE A 4 23.18 25.46 -7.47
N ILE A 5 23.34 26.04 -8.67
CA ILE A 5 24.44 25.77 -9.59
C ILE A 5 25.38 26.97 -9.59
N TYR A 6 26.46 26.90 -8.84
CA TYR A 6 27.52 27.91 -8.88
C TYR A 6 28.33 27.78 -10.16
N SER A 7 28.29 28.79 -10.99
CA SER A 7 28.74 28.82 -12.38
C SER A 7 29.75 29.89 -12.67
N LYS A 8 30.42 29.79 -13.79
CA LYS A 8 31.23 30.83 -14.44
C LYS A 8 30.84 30.98 -15.89
N GLU A 9 31.26 32.09 -16.52
CA GLU A 9 31.05 32.35 -17.94
C GLU A 9 31.74 31.28 -18.84
N GLY A 10 31.04 30.80 -19.88
CA GLY A 10 31.55 29.82 -20.84
C GLY A 10 31.77 28.42 -20.28
N CYS A 11 31.04 28.04 -19.26
CA CYS A 11 31.14 26.72 -18.60
C CYS A 11 30.16 25.70 -19.16
N GLN A 12 30.60 24.86 -20.08
CA GLN A 12 29.77 23.82 -20.70
C GLN A 12 29.12 22.88 -19.70
N TYR A 13 29.84 22.39 -18.68
CA TYR A 13 29.27 21.50 -17.65
C TYR A 13 28.27 22.21 -16.74
N CYS A 14 28.34 23.55 -16.64
CA CYS A 14 27.31 24.31 -15.93
C CYS A 14 26.02 24.38 -16.75
N ASP A 15 26.11 24.42 -18.07
CA ASP A 15 24.95 24.38 -18.96
C ASP A 15 24.34 22.96 -18.96
N HIS A 16 25.15 21.91 -19.01
CA HIS A 16 24.67 20.54 -18.86
C HIS A 16 23.95 20.31 -17.50
N ALA A 17 24.41 20.96 -16.43
CA ALA A 17 23.71 20.87 -15.13
C ALA A 17 22.35 21.56 -15.15
N VAL A 18 22.22 22.66 -15.89
CA VAL A 18 20.93 23.34 -16.12
C VAL A 18 20.01 22.44 -16.95
N ASP A 19 20.50 21.90 -18.07
CA ASP A 19 19.74 21.00 -18.94
C ASP A 19 19.22 19.78 -18.17
N LEU A 20 20.05 19.24 -17.25
CA LEU A 20 19.65 18.13 -16.39
C LEU A 20 18.53 18.54 -15.40
N CYS A 21 18.65 19.72 -14.78
CA CYS A 21 17.58 20.23 -13.93
C CYS A 21 16.26 20.42 -14.69
N GLU A 22 16.32 20.96 -15.91
CA GLU A 22 15.14 21.16 -16.76
C GLU A 22 14.51 19.82 -17.17
N THR A 23 15.34 18.84 -17.55
CA THR A 23 14.90 17.49 -17.93
C THR A 23 14.18 16.78 -16.76
N GLU A 24 14.72 16.94 -15.56
CA GLU A 24 14.17 16.33 -14.33
C GLU A 24 13.07 17.17 -13.68
N GLY A 25 12.78 18.36 -14.21
CA GLY A 25 11.78 19.27 -13.66
C GLY A 25 12.14 19.80 -12.27
N LEU A 26 13.43 19.99 -11.99
CA LEU A 26 13.94 20.47 -10.70
C LEU A 26 13.90 21.99 -10.63
N ASP A 27 13.55 22.54 -9.48
CA ASP A 27 13.70 23.97 -9.20
C ASP A 27 15.19 24.29 -9.00
N TYR A 28 15.72 25.17 -9.81
CA TYR A 28 17.13 25.51 -9.78
C TYR A 28 17.43 27.02 -9.87
N GLU A 29 18.57 27.39 -9.34
CA GLU A 29 19.14 28.74 -9.46
C GLU A 29 20.57 28.65 -9.97
N LYS A 30 20.87 29.31 -11.12
CA LYS A 30 22.22 29.40 -11.65
C LYS A 30 22.85 30.71 -11.16
N VAL A 31 23.90 30.60 -10.32
CA VAL A 31 24.58 31.71 -9.68
C VAL A 31 25.97 31.91 -10.31
N MET A 32 26.19 33.06 -10.92
CA MET A 32 27.52 33.42 -11.47
C MET A 32 28.42 33.89 -10.33
N ILE A 33 29.58 33.26 -10.17
CA ILE A 33 30.45 33.53 -9.01
C ILE A 33 31.94 33.38 -9.40
N ASP A 34 32.79 34.20 -8.77
CA ASP A 34 34.24 34.07 -8.91
C ASP A 34 34.78 32.92 -8.02
N LYS A 35 36.02 32.51 -8.33
CA LYS A 35 36.64 31.34 -7.71
C LYS A 35 36.93 31.54 -6.19
N GLU A 36 37.19 32.76 -5.75
CA GLU A 36 37.53 33.03 -4.37
C GLU A 36 36.28 32.91 -3.48
N LYS A 37 35.17 33.53 -3.88
CA LYS A 37 33.88 33.39 -3.19
C LYS A 37 33.36 31.96 -3.22
N LEU A 38 33.58 31.23 -4.34
CA LEU A 38 33.20 29.82 -4.44
C LEU A 38 33.95 28.97 -3.42
N LYS A 39 35.24 29.24 -3.16
CA LYS A 39 36.02 28.53 -2.14
C LYS A 39 35.45 28.79 -0.72
N GLU A 40 35.04 30.01 -0.42
CA GLU A 40 34.39 30.34 0.84
C GLU A 40 33.10 29.56 1.05
N ILE A 41 32.21 29.53 0.05
CA ILE A 41 30.96 28.78 0.09
C ILE A 41 31.20 27.27 0.25
N CYS A 42 32.19 26.74 -0.47
CA CYS A 42 32.50 25.30 -0.43
C CYS A 42 33.31 24.89 0.82
N GLY A 43 33.76 25.82 1.64
CA GLY A 43 34.56 25.54 2.86
C GLY A 43 35.93 24.96 2.58
N GLY A 44 36.52 25.19 1.38
CA GLY A 44 37.81 24.65 1.02
C GLY A 44 38.21 24.85 -0.43
N PRO A 45 39.34 24.28 -0.89
CA PRO A 45 39.83 24.46 -2.24
C PRO A 45 38.88 23.87 -3.28
N VAL A 46 38.52 24.68 -4.29
CA VAL A 46 37.70 24.28 -5.43
C VAL A 46 38.48 24.46 -6.70
N THR A 47 38.53 23.43 -7.54
CA THR A 47 39.30 23.41 -8.79
C THR A 47 38.42 23.53 -10.02
N THR A 48 37.14 23.21 -9.94
CA THR A 48 36.25 23.04 -11.08
C THR A 48 34.89 23.74 -10.90
N TYR A 49 34.24 24.03 -12.03
CA TYR A 49 32.84 24.44 -12.11
C TYR A 49 32.08 23.40 -12.96
N PRO A 50 30.75 23.23 -12.70
CA PRO A 50 29.98 23.83 -11.60
C PRO A 50 30.38 23.27 -10.24
N GLN A 51 29.92 23.97 -9.18
CA GLN A 51 29.72 23.36 -7.87
C GLN A 51 28.22 23.45 -7.56
N ILE A 52 27.64 22.30 -7.23
CA ILE A 52 26.20 22.13 -7.11
C ILE A 52 25.82 21.81 -5.68
N PHE A 53 24.77 22.48 -5.22
CA PHE A 53 24.20 22.29 -3.89
C PHE A 53 22.73 21.90 -4.04
N ILE A 54 22.25 21.04 -3.16
CA ILE A 54 20.85 20.65 -3.04
C ILE A 54 20.45 20.89 -1.59
N ASP A 55 19.46 21.78 -1.39
CA ASP A 55 18.95 22.18 -0.07
C ASP A 55 20.10 22.46 0.93
N ASP A 56 21.05 23.34 0.53
CA ASP A 56 22.25 23.75 1.26
C ASP A 56 23.33 22.65 1.44
N ARG A 57 23.10 21.42 1.03
CA ARG A 57 24.12 20.35 1.01
C ARG A 57 24.91 20.40 -0.29
N ARG A 58 26.22 20.48 -0.20
CA ARG A 58 27.09 20.38 -1.38
C ARG A 58 27.09 18.96 -1.94
N VAL A 59 26.66 18.81 -3.20
CA VAL A 59 26.74 17.57 -3.96
C VAL A 59 28.10 17.45 -4.66
N GLY A 60 28.58 18.55 -5.29
CA GLY A 60 29.89 18.61 -5.92
C GLY A 60 29.87 19.12 -7.35
N THR A 61 30.55 18.41 -8.27
CA THR A 61 30.65 18.73 -9.69
C THR A 61 29.42 18.27 -10.48
N TYR A 62 29.36 18.58 -11.78
CA TYR A 62 28.31 18.06 -12.69
C TYR A 62 28.21 16.53 -12.65
N PHE A 63 29.34 15.81 -12.68
CA PHE A 63 29.30 14.33 -12.69
C PHE A 63 28.75 13.78 -11.38
N GLN A 64 29.13 14.34 -10.23
CA GLN A 64 28.58 13.94 -8.93
C GLN A 64 27.08 14.26 -8.80
N PHE A 65 26.63 15.35 -9.44
CA PHE A 65 25.21 15.67 -9.51
C PHE A 65 24.46 14.71 -10.44
N GLN A 66 25.06 14.31 -11.55
CA GLN A 66 24.52 13.30 -12.45
C GLN A 66 24.38 11.95 -11.72
N ASP A 67 25.44 11.50 -11.03
CA ASP A 67 25.41 10.27 -10.22
C ASP A 67 24.30 10.34 -9.16
N TYR A 68 24.16 11.48 -8.47
CA TYR A 68 23.09 11.70 -7.50
C TYR A 68 21.69 11.56 -8.13
N ILE A 69 21.48 12.15 -9.30
CA ILE A 69 20.18 12.07 -10.02
C ILE A 69 19.91 10.64 -10.49
N GLU A 70 20.91 9.91 -10.92
CA GLU A 70 20.77 8.52 -11.39
C GLU A 70 20.61 7.52 -10.24
N GLU A 71 21.32 7.70 -9.12
CA GLU A 71 21.43 6.70 -8.05
C GLU A 71 20.58 7.01 -6.81
N GLU A 72 20.41 8.28 -6.45
CA GLU A 72 19.77 8.66 -5.19
C GLU A 72 18.42 9.38 -5.37
N TYR A 73 18.18 10.03 -6.53
CA TYR A 73 17.00 10.87 -6.72
C TYR A 73 15.76 10.08 -7.08
N GLU A 74 14.77 10.11 -6.20
CA GLU A 74 13.45 9.57 -6.42
C GLU A 74 12.41 10.70 -6.53
N PRO A 75 11.84 10.96 -7.74
CA PRO A 75 10.95 12.11 -7.96
C PRO A 75 9.74 12.17 -7.03
N ILE A 76 9.20 11.00 -6.64
CA ILE A 76 8.02 10.93 -5.78
C ILE A 76 8.34 11.16 -4.30
N LEU A 77 9.61 11.04 -3.91
CA LEU A 77 10.10 11.24 -2.55
C LEU A 77 10.81 12.59 -2.37
N ALA A 78 11.08 13.29 -3.47
CA ALA A 78 11.82 14.55 -3.42
C ALA A 78 10.99 15.67 -2.78
N PRO A 79 11.50 16.37 -1.77
CA PRO A 79 10.81 17.48 -1.12
C PRO A 79 10.37 18.55 -2.13
N THR A 80 9.09 18.91 -2.09
CA THR A 80 8.52 19.93 -2.96
C THR A 80 7.46 20.77 -2.24
N LEU A 81 7.38 22.05 -2.53
CA LEU A 81 6.30 22.91 -2.05
C LEU A 81 4.95 22.59 -2.73
N ASN A 82 4.97 22.00 -3.93
CA ASN A 82 3.77 21.58 -4.66
C ASN A 82 2.95 20.53 -3.91
N ARG A 83 3.55 19.82 -2.94
CA ARG A 83 2.82 18.86 -2.07
C ARG A 83 1.70 19.49 -1.26
N PHE A 84 1.69 20.79 -1.07
CA PHE A 84 0.67 21.51 -0.30
C PHE A 84 -0.55 21.91 -1.15
N THR A 85 -0.50 21.73 -2.46
CA THR A 85 -1.58 22.00 -3.39
C THR A 85 -1.90 20.76 -4.21
N VAL A 86 -3.20 20.52 -4.47
CA VAL A 86 -3.62 19.36 -5.24
C VAL A 86 -3.42 19.59 -6.75
N PHE A 87 -3.69 20.81 -7.22
CA PHE A 87 -3.63 21.12 -8.64
C PHE A 87 -2.46 22.07 -8.97
N PRO A 88 -1.88 21.93 -10.16
CA PRO A 88 -2.22 20.97 -11.23
C PRO A 88 -1.74 19.55 -10.90
N LEU A 89 -2.51 18.53 -11.33
CA LEU A 89 -2.15 17.13 -11.14
C LEU A 89 -0.91 16.77 -11.98
N LYS A 90 0.10 16.23 -11.34
CA LYS A 90 1.29 15.69 -12.01
C LYS A 90 1.12 14.21 -12.37
N TYR A 91 0.38 13.46 -11.56
CA TYR A 91 0.16 12.01 -11.71
C TYR A 91 -1.34 11.66 -11.70
N PRO A 92 -2.07 11.97 -12.81
CA PRO A 92 -3.53 11.77 -12.87
C PRO A 92 -3.97 10.34 -12.57
N HIS A 93 -3.19 9.31 -12.96
CA HIS A 93 -3.50 7.90 -12.70
C HIS A 93 -3.55 7.56 -11.19
N LEU A 94 -2.69 8.18 -10.36
CA LEU A 94 -2.75 8.03 -8.90
C LEU A 94 -3.97 8.77 -8.31
N TRP A 95 -4.30 9.91 -8.89
CA TRP A 95 -5.51 10.63 -8.52
C TRP A 95 -6.78 9.86 -8.84
N ASP A 96 -6.82 9.16 -9.99
CA ASP A 96 -7.92 8.28 -10.36
C ASP A 96 -8.11 7.13 -9.37
N LEU A 97 -7.01 6.55 -8.86
CA LEU A 97 -7.07 5.53 -7.79
C LEU A 97 -7.65 6.12 -6.50
N TYR A 98 -7.21 7.31 -6.10
CA TYR A 98 -7.79 8.02 -4.96
C TYR A 98 -9.29 8.27 -5.14
N LYS A 99 -9.72 8.69 -6.33
CA LYS A 99 -11.15 8.90 -6.62
C LYS A 99 -11.94 7.60 -6.62
N LYS A 100 -11.38 6.50 -7.14
CA LYS A 100 -12.00 5.17 -7.03
C LYS A 100 -12.18 4.75 -5.56
N ALA A 101 -11.16 4.96 -4.72
CA ALA A 101 -11.23 4.66 -3.30
C ALA A 101 -12.33 5.48 -2.62
N GLN A 102 -12.40 6.80 -2.88
CA GLN A 102 -13.48 7.65 -2.35
C GLN A 102 -14.89 7.19 -2.78
N MET A 103 -15.07 6.79 -4.04
CA MET A 103 -16.36 6.30 -4.56
C MET A 103 -16.77 4.97 -3.91
N SER A 104 -15.84 4.22 -3.36
CA SER A 104 -16.10 2.96 -2.64
C SER A 104 -16.29 3.15 -1.13
N ASN A 105 -16.38 4.38 -0.62
CA ASN A 105 -16.54 4.66 0.80
C ASN A 105 -17.75 3.95 1.41
N TRP A 106 -17.56 3.45 2.63
CA TRP A 106 -18.58 2.82 3.45
C TRP A 106 -18.21 2.97 4.93
N THR A 107 -19.15 2.66 5.82
CA THR A 107 -18.93 2.69 7.27
C THR A 107 -19.34 1.34 7.90
N ALA A 108 -18.79 1.05 9.07
CA ALA A 108 -19.08 -0.20 9.77
C ALA A 108 -20.58 -0.36 10.16
N GLU A 109 -21.32 0.75 10.25
CA GLU A 109 -22.76 0.77 10.52
C GLU A 109 -23.61 0.27 9.34
N GLU A 110 -23.08 0.33 8.12
CA GLU A 110 -23.80 -0.14 6.93
C GLU A 110 -23.89 -1.66 6.84
N VAL A 111 -23.12 -2.39 7.65
CA VAL A 111 -23.08 -3.85 7.62
C VAL A 111 -24.04 -4.43 8.67
N ASP A 112 -25.03 -5.19 8.22
CA ASP A 112 -25.96 -5.90 9.11
C ASP A 112 -25.43 -7.28 9.53
N PHE A 113 -24.98 -7.39 10.76
CA PHE A 113 -24.53 -8.64 11.37
C PHE A 113 -25.63 -9.42 12.10
N SER A 114 -26.90 -9.01 12.02
CA SER A 114 -27.98 -9.56 12.86
C SER A 114 -28.22 -11.06 12.59
N LYS A 115 -28.11 -11.48 11.34
CA LYS A 115 -28.33 -12.87 10.91
C LYS A 115 -27.15 -13.80 11.23
N ASP A 116 -25.97 -13.28 11.36
CA ASP A 116 -24.77 -14.09 11.63
C ASP A 116 -24.85 -14.87 12.92
N MET A 117 -25.58 -14.36 13.94
CA MET A 117 -25.70 -15.04 15.21
C MET A 117 -26.53 -16.34 15.17
N GLU A 118 -27.39 -16.51 14.17
CA GLU A 118 -28.08 -17.77 13.92
C GLU A 118 -27.12 -18.82 13.39
N ASP A 119 -26.32 -18.44 12.36
CA ASP A 119 -25.30 -19.30 11.78
C ASP A 119 -24.19 -19.63 12.77
N TRP A 120 -23.71 -18.61 13.53
CA TRP A 120 -22.66 -18.77 14.54
C TRP A 120 -22.95 -19.90 15.52
N LYS A 121 -24.20 -20.06 15.98
CA LYS A 121 -24.63 -21.12 16.89
C LYS A 121 -24.61 -22.51 16.26
N THR A 122 -24.66 -22.59 14.94
CA THR A 122 -24.62 -23.86 14.18
C THR A 122 -23.22 -24.31 13.83
N LEU A 123 -22.25 -23.39 13.86
CA LEU A 123 -20.85 -23.70 13.61
C LEU A 123 -20.27 -24.58 14.74
N ASN A 124 -19.44 -25.54 14.36
CA ASN A 124 -18.70 -26.33 15.34
C ASN A 124 -17.52 -25.53 15.94
N ASP A 125 -16.93 -26.04 17.02
CA ASP A 125 -15.86 -25.34 17.76
C ASP A 125 -14.63 -25.01 16.87
N ASN A 126 -14.31 -25.87 15.91
CA ASN A 126 -13.19 -25.63 14.99
C ASN A 126 -13.49 -24.50 14.01
N GLU A 127 -14.71 -24.45 13.48
CA GLU A 127 -15.14 -23.37 12.58
C GLU A 127 -15.18 -22.04 13.33
N GLN A 128 -15.72 -22.01 14.53
CA GLN A 128 -15.72 -20.82 15.38
C GLN A 128 -14.30 -20.36 15.72
N LYS A 129 -13.42 -21.29 16.12
CA LYS A 129 -12.00 -20.99 16.38
C LYS A 129 -11.31 -20.39 15.15
N PHE A 130 -11.56 -20.97 13.97
CA PHE A 130 -10.98 -20.48 12.72
C PHE A 130 -11.38 -19.03 12.46
N ILE A 131 -12.68 -18.72 12.54
CA ILE A 131 -13.21 -17.35 12.33
C ILE A 131 -12.65 -16.39 13.39
N LYS A 132 -12.66 -16.76 14.67
CA LYS A 132 -12.11 -15.93 15.76
C LYS A 132 -10.67 -15.50 15.48
N TYR A 133 -9.82 -16.43 15.04
CA TYR A 133 -8.39 -16.15 14.82
C TYR A 133 -8.15 -15.31 13.56
N ILE A 134 -8.95 -15.49 12.51
CA ILE A 134 -8.91 -14.62 11.34
C ILE A 134 -9.31 -13.18 11.71
N LEU A 135 -10.41 -13.01 12.46
CA LEU A 135 -10.85 -11.69 12.92
C LEU A 135 -9.81 -11.02 13.82
N ALA A 136 -9.18 -11.79 14.72
CA ALA A 136 -8.11 -11.30 15.58
C ALA A 136 -6.85 -10.90 14.80
N PHE A 137 -6.52 -11.64 13.75
CA PHE A 137 -5.44 -11.28 12.82
C PHE A 137 -5.76 -9.97 12.10
N PHE A 138 -6.93 -9.85 11.50
CA PHE A 138 -7.33 -8.64 10.78
C PHE A 138 -7.32 -7.40 11.69
N ALA A 139 -7.97 -7.48 12.86
CA ALA A 139 -8.03 -6.37 13.81
C ALA A 139 -6.65 -5.85 14.25
N GLY A 140 -5.66 -6.75 14.33
CA GLY A 140 -4.28 -6.36 14.65
C GLY A 140 -3.46 -5.89 13.45
N SER A 141 -3.68 -6.48 12.28
CA SER A 141 -2.94 -6.15 11.05
C SER A 141 -3.24 -4.75 10.54
N ASP A 142 -4.51 -4.35 10.51
CA ASP A 142 -4.92 -3.02 10.04
C ASP A 142 -4.32 -1.91 10.91
N GLY A 143 -4.17 -2.16 12.22
CA GLY A 143 -3.45 -1.24 13.10
C GLY A 143 -1.97 -1.09 12.73
N ILE A 144 -1.29 -2.17 12.32
CA ILE A 144 0.10 -2.14 11.86
C ILE A 144 0.21 -1.42 10.52
N VAL A 145 -0.72 -1.68 9.59
CA VAL A 145 -0.81 -1.00 8.29
C VAL A 145 -0.99 0.50 8.49
N PHE A 146 -1.98 0.89 9.31
CA PHE A 146 -2.25 2.29 9.67
C PHE A 146 -1.02 3.00 10.23
N GLU A 147 -0.32 2.38 11.19
CA GLU A 147 0.92 2.93 11.78
C GLU A 147 2.01 3.14 10.72
N ASN A 148 2.21 2.17 9.82
CA ASN A 148 3.23 2.27 8.77
C ASN A 148 2.92 3.36 7.76
N ILE A 149 1.65 3.50 7.37
CA ILE A 149 1.23 4.59 6.48
C ILE A 149 1.54 5.94 7.12
N ASN A 150 1.08 6.16 8.36
CA ASN A 150 1.15 7.48 8.99
C ASN A 150 2.56 7.85 9.46
N ASN A 151 3.35 6.91 9.93
CA ASN A 151 4.69 7.18 10.45
C ASN A 151 5.79 7.16 9.38
N ASN A 152 5.53 6.53 8.21
CA ASN A 152 6.51 6.37 7.15
C ASN A 152 5.98 6.88 5.79
N PHE A 153 5.12 6.11 5.12
CA PHE A 153 4.78 6.35 3.70
C PHE A 153 4.13 7.71 3.44
N ALA A 154 3.19 8.16 4.30
CA ALA A 154 2.51 9.44 4.14
C ALA A 154 3.45 10.64 4.33
N ASP A 155 4.55 10.48 5.07
CA ASP A 155 5.58 11.52 5.24
C ASP A 155 6.64 11.47 4.15
N GLU A 156 7.08 10.27 3.76
CA GLU A 156 8.11 10.07 2.75
C GLU A 156 7.64 10.41 1.33
N VAL A 157 6.39 10.09 0.96
CA VAL A 157 5.83 10.42 -0.35
C VAL A 157 5.50 11.91 -0.42
N GLN A 158 6.14 12.63 -1.34
CA GLN A 158 6.10 14.10 -1.42
C GLN A 158 5.17 14.63 -2.52
N ILE A 159 4.49 13.75 -3.26
CA ILE A 159 3.51 14.14 -4.28
C ILE A 159 2.10 14.22 -3.69
N SER A 160 1.33 15.24 -4.07
CA SER A 160 -0.01 15.51 -3.49
C SER A 160 -1.00 14.38 -3.75
N GLU A 161 -0.97 13.76 -4.93
CA GLU A 161 -1.82 12.63 -5.30
C GLU A 161 -1.57 11.42 -4.40
N GLY A 162 -0.29 11.10 -4.14
CA GLY A 162 0.09 10.00 -3.26
C GLY A 162 -0.31 10.24 -1.82
N ARG A 163 -0.10 11.45 -1.32
CA ARG A 163 -0.51 11.86 0.05
C ARG A 163 -2.02 11.81 0.23
N SER A 164 -2.77 12.20 -0.79
CA SER A 164 -4.24 12.13 -0.77
C SER A 164 -4.74 10.70 -0.68
N PHE A 165 -4.10 9.77 -1.42
CA PHE A 165 -4.45 8.36 -1.34
C PHE A 165 -4.14 7.78 0.04
N TYR A 166 -2.94 7.99 0.58
CA TYR A 166 -2.56 7.47 1.89
C TYR A 166 -3.43 8.02 3.03
N ALA A 167 -3.83 9.30 2.96
CA ALA A 167 -4.76 9.85 3.93
C ALA A 167 -6.12 9.14 3.89
N TYR A 168 -6.60 8.76 2.70
CA TYR A 168 -7.83 8.00 2.53
C TYR A 168 -7.66 6.53 2.94
N GLN A 169 -6.56 5.89 2.56
CA GLN A 169 -6.23 4.52 3.00
C GLN A 169 -6.19 4.43 4.53
N SER A 170 -5.55 5.39 5.21
CA SER A 170 -5.56 5.46 6.68
C SER A 170 -6.98 5.52 7.25
N HIS A 171 -7.90 6.24 6.59
CA HIS A 171 -9.30 6.24 6.99
C HIS A 171 -9.96 4.87 6.79
N ASN A 172 -9.68 4.19 5.67
CA ASN A 172 -10.22 2.85 5.42
C ASN A 172 -9.76 1.83 6.46
N GLU A 173 -8.47 1.84 6.83
CA GLU A 173 -7.94 0.94 7.86
C GLU A 173 -8.66 1.10 9.21
N MET A 174 -9.06 2.33 9.54
CA MET A 174 -9.87 2.58 10.75
C MET A 174 -11.27 1.98 10.64
N VAL A 175 -11.92 2.08 9.47
CA VAL A 175 -13.24 1.47 9.22
C VAL A 175 -13.16 -0.06 9.25
N HIS A 176 -12.10 -0.64 8.67
CA HIS A 176 -11.83 -2.08 8.72
C HIS A 176 -11.62 -2.57 10.15
N GLY A 177 -10.73 -1.93 10.90
CA GLY A 177 -10.44 -2.26 12.29
C GLY A 177 -11.67 -2.14 13.20
N GLU A 178 -12.52 -1.11 13.02
CA GLU A 178 -13.80 -0.98 13.72
C GLU A 178 -14.74 -2.13 13.37
N THR A 179 -14.84 -2.50 12.10
CA THR A 179 -15.70 -3.60 11.64
C THR A 179 -15.29 -4.93 12.26
N TYR A 180 -14.00 -5.27 12.26
CA TYR A 180 -13.51 -6.49 12.89
C TYR A 180 -13.71 -6.48 14.41
N SER A 181 -13.55 -5.33 15.04
CA SER A 181 -13.80 -5.17 16.48
C SER A 181 -15.27 -5.41 16.81
N LYS A 182 -16.20 -4.88 16.00
CA LYS A 182 -17.65 -5.14 16.14
C LYS A 182 -18.00 -6.61 15.94
N LEU A 183 -17.37 -7.30 14.99
CA LEU A 183 -17.55 -8.73 14.76
C LEU A 183 -17.07 -9.56 15.96
N ILE A 184 -15.88 -9.27 16.49
CA ILE A 184 -15.35 -9.92 17.70
C ILE A 184 -16.29 -9.68 18.88
N ASP A 185 -16.72 -8.44 19.10
CA ASP A 185 -17.64 -8.10 20.20
C ASP A 185 -18.97 -8.84 20.10
N LYS A 186 -19.49 -8.98 18.87
CA LYS A 186 -20.76 -9.65 18.62
C LYS A 186 -20.70 -11.16 18.80
N TYR A 187 -19.66 -11.81 18.26
CA TYR A 187 -19.56 -13.26 18.27
C TYR A 187 -19.03 -13.82 19.59
N ILE A 188 -18.12 -13.11 20.25
CA ILE A 188 -17.45 -13.56 21.46
C ILE A 188 -18.11 -12.92 22.68
N LYS A 189 -18.66 -13.74 23.59
CA LYS A 189 -19.32 -13.25 24.81
C LYS A 189 -18.43 -13.32 26.03
N ASP A 190 -17.47 -14.24 26.05
CA ASP A 190 -16.51 -14.35 27.15
C ASP A 190 -15.49 -13.19 27.10
N GLY A 191 -15.41 -12.45 28.23
CA GLY A 191 -14.57 -11.27 28.31
C GLY A 191 -13.07 -11.56 28.31
N ALA A 192 -12.65 -12.72 28.82
CA ALA A 192 -11.25 -13.11 28.85
C ALA A 192 -10.78 -13.55 27.45
N GLU A 193 -11.60 -14.32 26.73
CA GLU A 193 -11.36 -14.70 25.33
C GLU A 193 -11.33 -13.47 24.44
N LYS A 194 -12.28 -12.54 24.60
CA LYS A 194 -12.32 -11.29 23.83
C LYS A 194 -11.04 -10.48 24.02
N LYS A 195 -10.57 -10.32 25.26
CA LYS A 195 -9.31 -9.65 25.56
C LYS A 195 -8.13 -10.32 24.88
N GLN A 196 -8.04 -11.65 24.94
CA GLN A 196 -6.98 -12.42 24.27
C GLN A 196 -6.97 -12.18 22.76
N LEU A 197 -8.14 -12.10 22.11
CA LEU A 197 -8.26 -11.85 20.67
C LEU A 197 -7.85 -10.43 20.31
N PHE A 198 -8.18 -9.41 21.10
CA PHE A 198 -7.69 -8.04 20.89
C PHE A 198 -6.19 -7.88 21.16
N GLU A 199 -5.59 -8.75 21.96
CA GLU A 199 -4.16 -8.79 22.23
C GLU A 199 -3.44 -9.86 21.37
N ALA A 200 -4.05 -10.30 20.27
CA ALA A 200 -3.61 -11.46 19.47
C ALA A 200 -2.19 -11.33 18.93
N ILE A 201 -1.74 -10.13 18.55
CA ILE A 201 -0.35 -9.87 18.12
C ILE A 201 0.67 -10.28 19.17
N GLN A 202 0.31 -10.22 20.46
CA GLN A 202 1.18 -10.58 21.58
C GLN A 202 0.93 -11.99 22.11
N THR A 203 -0.29 -12.51 21.94
CA THR A 203 -0.76 -13.72 22.64
C THR A 203 -0.92 -14.93 21.73
N ILE A 204 -1.04 -14.76 20.41
CA ILE A 204 -1.28 -15.83 19.45
C ILE A 204 -0.09 -15.99 18.50
N PRO A 205 0.74 -17.04 18.63
CA PRO A 205 2.02 -17.16 17.91
C PRO A 205 1.93 -17.04 16.38
N CYS A 206 0.91 -17.62 15.76
CA CYS A 206 0.76 -17.55 14.31
C CYS A 206 0.44 -16.11 13.81
N ILE A 207 -0.32 -15.33 14.58
CA ILE A 207 -0.60 -13.92 14.33
C ILE A 207 0.64 -13.08 14.59
N GLN A 208 1.35 -13.36 15.69
CA GLN A 208 2.60 -12.69 16.05
C GLN A 208 3.65 -12.82 14.94
N ASN A 209 3.78 -13.98 14.29
CA ASN A 209 4.73 -14.18 13.20
C ASN A 209 4.45 -13.26 12.01
N LYS A 210 3.18 -13.11 11.60
CA LYS A 210 2.78 -12.19 10.53
C LYS A 210 3.06 -10.75 10.93
N ALA A 211 2.68 -10.35 12.14
CA ALA A 211 2.92 -9.01 12.68
C ALA A 211 4.41 -8.67 12.77
N ASN A 212 5.24 -9.56 13.27
CA ASN A 212 6.70 -9.37 13.36
C ASN A 212 7.33 -9.21 11.98
N TRP A 213 6.86 -9.95 10.98
CA TRP A 213 7.34 -9.79 9.61
C TRP A 213 6.97 -8.41 9.06
N ALA A 214 5.74 -7.94 9.26
CA ALA A 214 5.33 -6.61 8.83
C ALA A 214 6.13 -5.50 9.54
N LEU A 215 6.29 -5.60 10.85
CA LEU A 215 7.01 -4.62 11.67
C LEU A 215 8.51 -4.50 11.32
N LYS A 216 9.17 -5.58 10.85
CA LYS A 216 10.59 -5.49 10.43
C LYS A 216 10.79 -4.53 9.25
N TRP A 217 9.75 -4.24 8.48
CA TRP A 217 9.77 -3.33 7.33
C TRP A 217 9.50 -1.85 7.70
N PHE A 218 9.30 -1.55 8.99
CA PHE A 218 9.22 -0.16 9.47
C PHE A 218 10.58 0.53 9.56
N ASP A 219 11.67 -0.25 9.53
CA ASP A 219 13.02 0.27 9.66
C ASP A 219 13.46 1.04 8.41
N THR A 220 13.30 2.36 8.47
CA THR A 220 13.70 3.29 7.39
C THR A 220 15.22 3.47 7.27
N LYS A 221 16.01 2.99 8.24
CA LYS A 221 17.46 3.17 8.24
C LYS A 221 18.22 2.06 7.52
N SER A 222 17.72 0.82 7.61
CA SER A 222 18.38 -0.35 7.03
C SER A 222 17.73 -0.85 5.75
N ARG A 223 16.56 -0.31 5.39
CA ARG A 223 15.77 -0.74 4.22
C ARG A 223 15.44 0.42 3.33
N SER A 224 15.61 0.24 2.01
CA SER A 224 15.21 1.25 1.03
C SER A 224 13.69 1.45 1.03
N PHE A 225 13.25 2.62 0.57
CA PHE A 225 11.82 2.89 0.38
C PHE A 225 11.18 1.83 -0.54
N ALA A 226 11.86 1.44 -1.62
CA ALA A 226 11.38 0.47 -2.59
C ALA A 226 11.17 -0.93 -1.98
N GLU A 227 12.11 -1.41 -1.12
CA GLU A 227 11.96 -2.67 -0.42
C GLU A 227 10.77 -2.65 0.55
N ARG A 228 10.64 -1.54 1.32
CA ARG A 228 9.54 -1.37 2.29
C ARG A 228 8.19 -1.27 1.61
N LEU A 229 8.09 -0.51 0.52
CA LEU A 229 6.87 -0.37 -0.28
C LEU A 229 6.45 -1.71 -0.90
N PHE A 230 7.42 -2.49 -1.41
CA PHE A 230 7.11 -3.80 -1.96
C PHE A 230 6.68 -4.80 -0.88
N ALA A 231 7.33 -4.80 0.28
CA ALA A 231 6.90 -5.60 1.42
C ALA A 231 5.51 -5.20 1.93
N PHE A 232 5.19 -3.91 1.91
CA PHE A 232 3.85 -3.39 2.21
C PHE A 232 2.81 -3.94 1.21
N ALA A 233 3.11 -3.93 -0.09
CA ALA A 233 2.25 -4.56 -1.10
C ALA A 233 2.06 -6.08 -0.87
N CYS A 234 3.06 -6.78 -0.29
CA CYS A 234 2.90 -8.17 0.12
C CYS A 234 1.97 -8.33 1.34
N VAL A 235 1.98 -7.39 2.29
CA VAL A 235 1.01 -7.40 3.41
C VAL A 235 -0.41 -7.26 2.85
N GLU A 236 -0.68 -6.24 2.05
CA GLU A 236 -1.99 -5.95 1.47
C GLU A 236 -2.51 -7.08 0.56
N GLY A 237 -1.62 -7.64 -0.26
CA GLY A 237 -2.02 -8.60 -1.29
C GLY A 237 -1.86 -10.07 -0.90
N ILE A 238 -0.88 -10.43 -0.06
CA ILE A 238 -0.58 -11.83 0.25
C ILE A 238 -1.10 -12.21 1.64
N PHE A 239 -0.80 -11.42 2.69
CA PHE A 239 -1.15 -11.77 4.05
C PHE A 239 -2.66 -11.80 4.34
N PHE A 240 -3.45 -11.09 3.57
CA PHE A 240 -4.91 -11.13 3.67
C PHE A 240 -5.55 -12.19 2.76
N SER A 241 -4.84 -12.65 1.73
CA SER A 241 -5.40 -13.45 0.64
C SER A 241 -6.04 -14.76 1.09
N GLY A 242 -5.35 -15.53 1.93
CA GLY A 242 -5.84 -16.81 2.44
C GLY A 242 -7.06 -16.64 3.35
N SER A 243 -7.03 -15.61 4.20
CA SER A 243 -8.12 -15.27 5.11
C SER A 243 -9.38 -14.83 4.36
N PHE A 244 -9.24 -13.93 3.37
CA PHE A 244 -10.35 -13.54 2.52
C PHE A 244 -10.93 -14.72 1.76
N CYS A 245 -10.09 -15.55 1.15
CA CYS A 245 -10.52 -16.77 0.45
C CYS A 245 -11.32 -17.71 1.36
N ALA A 246 -10.89 -17.88 2.61
CA ALA A 246 -11.57 -18.71 3.60
C ALA A 246 -12.96 -18.15 3.98
N ILE A 247 -13.11 -16.84 4.10
CA ILE A 247 -14.41 -16.22 4.37
C ILE A 247 -15.32 -16.32 3.13
N PHE A 248 -14.79 -16.16 1.91
CA PHE A 248 -15.56 -16.39 0.69
C PHE A 248 -16.01 -17.86 0.53
N TRP A 249 -15.25 -18.80 1.07
CA TRP A 249 -15.71 -20.19 1.18
C TRP A 249 -16.92 -20.35 2.09
N LEU A 250 -16.98 -19.64 3.22
CA LEU A 250 -18.19 -19.59 4.08
C LEU A 250 -19.39 -19.01 3.31
N LYS A 251 -19.18 -17.96 2.51
CA LYS A 251 -20.20 -17.41 1.61
C LYS A 251 -20.73 -18.46 0.62
N LYS A 252 -19.84 -19.24 0.01
CA LYS A 252 -20.22 -20.34 -0.90
C LYS A 252 -21.09 -21.39 -0.19
N ARG A 253 -20.93 -21.57 1.11
CA ARG A 253 -21.75 -22.43 1.97
C ARG A 253 -23.05 -21.77 2.44
N GLY A 254 -23.29 -20.51 2.15
CA GLY A 254 -24.48 -19.77 2.58
C GLY A 254 -24.48 -19.39 4.06
N LEU A 255 -23.31 -19.26 4.69
CA LEU A 255 -23.14 -18.98 6.11
C LEU A 255 -22.59 -17.57 6.35
N MET A 256 -22.92 -17.00 7.52
CA MET A 256 -22.35 -15.74 8.04
C MET A 256 -22.49 -14.57 7.05
N PRO A 257 -23.71 -14.19 6.64
CA PRO A 257 -23.93 -13.21 5.57
C PRO A 257 -23.33 -11.82 5.86
N GLY A 258 -23.37 -11.35 7.10
CA GLY A 258 -22.77 -10.06 7.50
C GLY A 258 -21.25 -10.09 7.44
N LEU A 259 -20.62 -11.13 7.98
CA LEU A 259 -19.17 -11.36 7.87
C LEU A 259 -18.75 -11.44 6.40
N CYS A 260 -19.49 -12.17 5.58
CA CYS A 260 -19.18 -12.31 4.16
C CYS A 260 -19.32 -10.99 3.41
N PHE A 261 -20.34 -10.19 3.71
CA PHE A 261 -20.54 -8.89 3.09
C PHE A 261 -19.45 -7.89 3.49
N SER A 262 -19.08 -7.82 4.78
CA SER A 262 -17.93 -6.99 5.18
C SER A 262 -16.63 -7.42 4.49
N ASN A 263 -16.41 -8.74 4.36
CA ASN A 263 -15.25 -9.27 3.64
C ASN A 263 -15.22 -8.85 2.15
N GLU A 264 -16.37 -8.70 1.49
CA GLU A 264 -16.45 -8.18 0.13
C GLU A 264 -16.02 -6.71 0.05
N LEU A 265 -16.49 -5.89 0.99
CA LEU A 265 -16.15 -4.47 1.04
C LEU A 265 -14.65 -4.28 1.33
N ILE A 266 -14.15 -4.96 2.36
CA ILE A 266 -12.76 -4.84 2.79
C ILE A 266 -11.81 -5.39 1.73
N SER A 267 -12.04 -6.59 1.20
CA SER A 267 -11.15 -7.18 0.18
C SER A 267 -11.10 -6.35 -1.11
N ARG A 268 -12.15 -5.62 -1.45
CA ARG A 268 -12.15 -4.64 -2.54
C ARG A 268 -11.21 -3.46 -2.21
N ASP A 269 -11.31 -2.93 -1.01
CA ASP A 269 -10.48 -1.80 -0.57
C ASP A 269 -9.00 -2.20 -0.52
N GLU A 270 -8.67 -3.39 0.02
CA GLU A 270 -7.31 -3.94 0.02
C GLU A 270 -6.75 -4.16 -1.40
N GLY A 271 -7.62 -4.53 -2.35
CA GLY A 271 -7.23 -4.58 -3.76
C GLY A 271 -6.80 -3.22 -4.32
N LEU A 272 -7.45 -2.12 -3.93
CA LEU A 272 -7.06 -0.76 -4.31
C LEU A 272 -5.78 -0.31 -3.59
N HIS A 273 -5.61 -0.68 -2.32
CA HIS A 273 -4.40 -0.40 -1.54
C HIS A 273 -3.18 -1.07 -2.18
N GLN A 274 -3.30 -2.35 -2.56
CA GLN A 274 -2.26 -3.07 -3.28
C GLN A 274 -1.98 -2.45 -4.65
N GLU A 275 -3.03 -2.11 -5.44
CA GLU A 275 -2.88 -1.48 -6.75
C GLU A 275 -2.11 -0.17 -6.65
N PHE A 276 -2.43 0.66 -5.65
CA PHE A 276 -1.73 1.91 -5.40
C PHE A 276 -0.26 1.70 -5.04
N ALA A 277 0.05 0.76 -4.14
CA ALA A 277 1.44 0.43 -3.80
C ALA A 277 2.22 -0.07 -5.02
N VAL A 278 1.60 -0.87 -5.90
CA VAL A 278 2.18 -1.33 -7.17
C VAL A 278 2.46 -0.16 -8.12
N GLU A 279 1.52 0.77 -8.26
CA GLU A 279 1.71 1.93 -9.16
C GLU A 279 2.83 2.85 -8.65
N LEU A 280 2.91 3.11 -7.34
CA LEU A 280 4.03 3.85 -6.76
C LEU A 280 5.36 3.11 -6.98
N PHE A 281 5.39 1.78 -6.79
CA PHE A 281 6.59 0.98 -7.00
C PHE A 281 7.08 1.04 -8.46
N LYS A 282 6.17 1.04 -9.43
CA LYS A 282 6.52 1.19 -10.85
C LYS A 282 7.19 2.52 -11.14
N MET A 283 6.80 3.59 -10.45
CA MET A 283 7.34 4.94 -10.63
C MET A 283 8.74 5.12 -10.03
N LEU A 284 9.17 4.23 -9.14
CA LEU A 284 10.52 4.31 -8.56
C LEU A 284 11.60 4.04 -9.61
N ARG A 285 12.70 4.79 -9.53
CA ARG A 285 13.90 4.59 -10.35
C ARG A 285 14.74 3.46 -9.80
N ASN A 286 14.99 3.50 -8.51
CA ASN A 286 15.88 2.56 -7.80
C ASN A 286 15.06 1.42 -7.20
N LYS A 287 14.96 0.33 -7.96
CA LYS A 287 14.24 -0.88 -7.55
C LYS A 287 15.18 -1.93 -7.00
N PRO A 288 14.75 -2.73 -6.02
CA PRO A 288 15.51 -3.87 -5.54
C PRO A 288 15.75 -4.89 -6.67
N SER A 289 16.82 -5.69 -6.55
CA SER A 289 17.08 -6.76 -7.51
C SER A 289 15.95 -7.80 -7.52
N THR A 290 15.84 -8.54 -8.63
CA THR A 290 14.87 -9.64 -8.74
C THR A 290 15.05 -10.66 -7.62
N GLU A 291 16.29 -10.96 -7.22
CA GLU A 291 16.61 -11.87 -6.12
C GLU A 291 16.06 -11.36 -4.78
N THR A 292 16.21 -10.06 -4.51
CA THR A 292 15.67 -9.42 -3.30
C THR A 292 14.15 -9.46 -3.29
N ILE A 293 13.51 -9.10 -4.40
CA ILE A 293 12.04 -9.14 -4.55
C ILE A 293 11.53 -10.57 -4.34
N HIS A 294 12.14 -11.55 -4.98
CA HIS A 294 11.77 -12.96 -4.82
C HIS A 294 11.98 -13.48 -3.40
N SER A 295 13.01 -13.01 -2.68
CA SER A 295 13.22 -13.37 -1.28
C SER A 295 12.09 -12.84 -0.39
N ILE A 296 11.68 -11.58 -0.59
CA ILE A 296 10.58 -10.95 0.16
C ILE A 296 9.28 -11.73 -0.05
N VAL A 297 8.93 -12.04 -1.30
CA VAL A 297 7.70 -12.76 -1.63
C VAL A 297 7.71 -14.18 -1.07
N LYS A 298 8.83 -14.91 -1.18
CA LYS A 298 8.95 -16.28 -0.65
C LYS A 298 8.74 -16.30 0.86
N GLU A 299 9.34 -15.37 1.60
CA GLU A 299 9.12 -15.26 3.04
C GLU A 299 7.64 -15.00 3.37
N ALA A 300 7.00 -14.06 2.66
CA ALA A 300 5.59 -13.73 2.87
C ALA A 300 4.68 -14.94 2.58
N VAL A 301 4.91 -15.64 1.47
CA VAL A 301 4.15 -16.85 1.08
C VAL A 301 4.30 -17.96 2.11
N GLU A 302 5.51 -18.21 2.60
CA GLU A 302 5.75 -19.24 3.62
C GLU A 302 5.02 -18.93 4.93
N ILE A 303 5.05 -17.66 5.37
CA ILE A 303 4.34 -17.23 6.57
C ILE A 303 2.82 -17.35 6.40
N GLU A 304 2.29 -16.97 5.23
CA GLU A 304 0.86 -17.08 4.94
C GLU A 304 0.39 -18.53 4.88
N LYS A 305 1.16 -19.40 4.22
CA LYS A 305 0.89 -20.86 4.19
C LYS A 305 0.91 -21.45 5.59
N ASN A 306 1.92 -21.11 6.39
CA ASN A 306 2.01 -21.57 7.78
C ASN A 306 0.79 -21.12 8.58
N PHE A 307 0.37 -19.86 8.43
CA PHE A 307 -0.81 -19.35 9.13
C PHE A 307 -2.09 -20.11 8.76
N ILE A 308 -2.39 -20.22 7.46
CA ILE A 308 -3.70 -20.76 7.00
C ILE A 308 -3.73 -22.28 6.96
N ILE A 309 -2.58 -22.96 6.75
CA ILE A 309 -2.52 -24.40 6.53
C ILE A 309 -2.10 -25.16 7.78
N ASP A 310 -1.07 -24.65 8.45
CA ASP A 310 -0.44 -25.34 9.57
C ASP A 310 -0.91 -24.84 10.95
N ALA A 311 -0.90 -23.52 11.15
CA ALA A 311 -1.24 -22.92 12.45
C ALA A 311 -2.75 -22.77 12.65
N LEU A 312 -3.48 -22.45 11.60
CA LEU A 312 -4.94 -22.35 11.58
C LEU A 312 -5.48 -23.11 10.36
N PRO A 313 -5.49 -24.46 10.40
CA PRO A 313 -5.74 -25.25 9.23
C PRO A 313 -7.09 -24.98 8.57
N CYS A 314 -7.09 -24.53 7.31
CA CYS A 314 -8.30 -24.23 6.56
C CYS A 314 -9.22 -25.45 6.33
N ASN A 315 -8.70 -26.68 6.51
CA ASN A 315 -9.51 -27.89 6.50
C ASN A 315 -10.51 -27.95 7.67
N LEU A 316 -10.32 -27.17 8.74
CA LEU A 316 -11.29 -27.04 9.84
C LEU A 316 -12.65 -26.51 9.35
N ILE A 317 -12.65 -25.69 8.30
CA ILE A 317 -13.88 -25.20 7.66
C ILE A 317 -14.26 -26.02 6.41
N GLY A 318 -13.66 -27.18 6.20
CA GLY A 318 -13.92 -28.06 5.07
C GLY A 318 -13.27 -27.62 3.74
N MET A 319 -12.23 -26.79 3.79
CA MET A 319 -11.50 -26.30 2.64
C MET A 319 -10.28 -27.17 2.33
N ASN A 320 -9.90 -27.27 1.05
CA ASN A 320 -8.73 -28.05 0.63
C ASN A 320 -7.44 -27.26 0.84
N SER A 321 -6.53 -27.77 1.69
CA SER A 321 -5.27 -27.13 2.05
C SER A 321 -4.30 -27.01 0.88
N ASP A 322 -4.22 -28.01 0.00
CA ASP A 322 -3.30 -27.97 -1.16
C ASP A 322 -3.75 -26.88 -2.14
N LYS A 323 -5.05 -26.79 -2.38
CA LYS A 323 -5.63 -25.71 -3.20
C LYS A 323 -5.43 -24.34 -2.57
N MET A 324 -5.47 -24.22 -1.24
CA MET A 324 -5.18 -22.95 -0.58
C MET A 324 -3.71 -22.57 -0.78
N ALA A 325 -2.78 -23.50 -0.66
CA ALA A 325 -1.37 -23.26 -0.96
C ALA A 325 -1.16 -22.78 -2.41
N GLU A 326 -1.81 -23.43 -3.38
CA GLU A 326 -1.78 -23.04 -4.78
C GLU A 326 -2.39 -21.65 -5.01
N TYR A 327 -3.46 -21.32 -4.29
CA TYR A 327 -4.08 -20.00 -4.37
C TYR A 327 -3.18 -18.89 -3.84
N ILE A 328 -2.51 -19.08 -2.71
CA ILE A 328 -1.55 -18.12 -2.14
C ILE A 328 -0.39 -17.90 -3.12
N GLU A 329 0.15 -18.95 -3.73
CA GLU A 329 1.17 -18.86 -4.78
C GLU A 329 0.67 -18.09 -6.01
N TYR A 330 -0.54 -18.37 -6.47
CA TYR A 330 -1.16 -17.68 -7.60
C TYR A 330 -1.29 -16.18 -7.36
N VAL A 331 -1.78 -15.76 -6.19
CA VAL A 331 -1.90 -14.34 -5.81
C VAL A 331 -0.52 -13.67 -5.79
N SER A 332 0.49 -14.37 -5.27
CA SER A 332 1.86 -13.87 -5.20
C SER A 332 2.51 -13.72 -6.58
N ASP A 333 2.32 -14.69 -7.46
CA ASP A 333 2.78 -14.60 -8.86
C ASP A 333 2.06 -13.48 -9.62
N ARG A 334 0.81 -13.20 -9.28
CA ARG A 334 0.07 -12.06 -9.84
C ARG A 334 0.68 -10.73 -9.41
N LEU A 335 1.00 -10.58 -8.12
CA LEU A 335 1.70 -9.39 -7.62
C LEU A 335 3.05 -9.18 -8.32
N LEU A 336 3.85 -10.24 -8.46
CA LEU A 336 5.13 -10.18 -9.20
C LEU A 336 4.95 -9.70 -10.64
N LYS A 337 3.95 -10.23 -11.36
CA LYS A 337 3.64 -9.80 -12.73
C LYS A 337 3.22 -8.34 -12.80
N GLN A 338 2.45 -7.85 -11.83
CA GLN A 338 2.01 -6.45 -11.78
C GLN A 338 3.19 -5.47 -11.69
N ILE A 339 4.28 -5.84 -11.02
CA ILE A 339 5.50 -5.03 -10.93
C ILE A 339 6.55 -5.36 -12.01
N GLY A 340 6.19 -6.19 -13.01
CA GLY A 340 7.07 -6.56 -14.11
C GLY A 340 8.13 -7.61 -13.77
N GLN A 341 7.96 -8.37 -12.68
CA GLN A 341 8.87 -9.43 -12.27
C GLN A 341 8.41 -10.82 -12.76
N PRO A 342 9.35 -11.76 -13.02
CA PRO A 342 8.98 -13.11 -13.38
C PRO A 342 8.27 -13.83 -12.22
N PRO A 343 7.25 -14.67 -12.54
CA PRO A 343 6.59 -15.49 -11.53
C PRO A 343 7.55 -16.54 -10.96
N ILE A 344 7.27 -17.00 -9.73
CA ILE A 344 8.08 -18.00 -9.04
C ILE A 344 7.49 -19.41 -9.19
N TRP A 345 6.16 -19.54 -9.02
CA TRP A 345 5.49 -20.86 -8.94
C TRP A 345 4.79 -21.24 -10.25
N GLY A 346 4.27 -20.30 -11.00
CA GLY A 346 3.46 -20.58 -12.20
C GLY A 346 2.07 -21.14 -11.88
N SER A 347 1.62 -20.98 -10.63
CA SER A 347 0.34 -21.50 -10.15
C SER A 347 -0.86 -20.81 -10.82
N LYS A 348 -1.99 -21.52 -10.87
CA LYS A 348 -3.27 -21.01 -11.39
C LYS A 348 -4.24 -20.87 -10.24
N ASN A 349 -5.28 -20.04 -10.45
CA ASN A 349 -6.36 -19.95 -9.46
C ASN A 349 -7.13 -21.28 -9.38
N PRO A 350 -7.09 -21.99 -8.24
CA PRO A 350 -7.77 -23.27 -8.09
C PRO A 350 -9.22 -23.12 -7.63
N PHE A 351 -9.68 -21.89 -7.35
CA PHE A 351 -11.01 -21.60 -6.81
C PHE A 351 -11.84 -20.76 -7.78
N ASP A 352 -12.84 -21.38 -8.39
CA ASP A 352 -13.79 -20.74 -9.30
C ASP A 352 -14.54 -19.56 -8.67
N PHE A 353 -14.87 -19.66 -7.38
CA PHE A 353 -15.58 -18.60 -6.66
C PHE A 353 -14.71 -17.35 -6.41
N MET A 354 -13.37 -17.46 -6.50
CA MET A 354 -12.46 -16.34 -6.37
C MET A 354 -12.21 -15.61 -7.71
N GLU A 355 -12.60 -16.17 -8.85
CA GLU A 355 -12.44 -15.51 -10.16
C GLU A 355 -13.29 -14.24 -10.29
N ASN A 356 -14.46 -14.23 -9.66
CA ASN A 356 -15.38 -13.10 -9.71
C ASN A 356 -15.00 -11.94 -8.77
N ILE A 357 -14.01 -12.16 -7.90
CA ILE A 357 -13.54 -11.21 -6.88
C ILE A 357 -12.23 -10.56 -7.32
N SER A 358 -11.53 -11.18 -8.26
CA SER A 358 -10.29 -10.63 -8.79
C SER A 358 -10.55 -9.32 -9.54
N LEU A 359 -9.96 -8.24 -9.05
CA LEU A 359 -10.16 -6.85 -9.47
C LEU A 359 -9.60 -6.50 -10.86
N ASP A 360 -9.06 -7.47 -11.61
CA ASP A 360 -8.54 -7.22 -12.94
C ASP A 360 -9.68 -7.02 -13.96
N GLY A 361 -10.09 -5.78 -14.15
CA GLY A 361 -10.74 -5.32 -15.37
C GLY A 361 -12.24 -5.58 -15.52
N LYS A 362 -12.98 -5.98 -14.48
CA LYS A 362 -14.45 -6.12 -14.59
C LYS A 362 -15.17 -4.93 -13.94
N THR A 363 -15.68 -4.03 -14.76
CA THR A 363 -16.56 -2.88 -14.45
C THR A 363 -17.81 -3.23 -13.62
N ASN A 364 -18.21 -4.50 -13.54
CA ASN A 364 -19.48 -4.94 -12.95
C ASN A 364 -19.53 -4.94 -11.42
N PHE A 365 -18.40 -4.83 -10.71
CA PHE A 365 -18.41 -4.77 -9.25
C PHE A 365 -18.91 -3.41 -8.74
N PHE A 366 -18.60 -2.33 -9.44
CA PHE A 366 -19.06 -0.98 -9.11
C PHE A 366 -20.53 -0.75 -9.51
N GLU A 367 -21.03 -1.41 -10.57
CA GLU A 367 -22.43 -1.34 -10.99
C GLU A 367 -23.39 -1.99 -9.98
N LYS A 368 -22.97 -3.01 -9.25
CA LYS A 368 -23.82 -3.69 -8.24
C LYS A 368 -24.15 -2.82 -7.04
N ARG A 369 -23.31 -1.84 -6.71
CA ARG A 369 -23.55 -0.95 -5.58
C ARG A 369 -24.57 0.15 -5.85
N VAL A 370 -24.71 0.58 -7.09
CA VAL A 370 -25.69 1.60 -7.52
C VAL A 370 -27.14 1.08 -7.48
N GLY A 371 -27.33 -0.26 -7.40
CA GLY A 371 -28.66 -0.89 -7.35
C GLY A 371 -29.28 -1.02 -5.97
N ASP A 372 -28.46 -1.00 -4.89
CA ASP A 372 -28.95 -1.27 -3.52
C ASP A 372 -29.07 -0.02 -2.64
N TYR A 373 -28.50 1.12 -3.05
CA TYR A 373 -28.73 2.41 -2.43
C TYR A 373 -29.77 3.20 -3.23
N GLY A 374 -30.82 3.66 -2.55
CA GLY A 374 -31.78 4.58 -3.13
C GLY A 374 -31.06 5.78 -3.75
N LYS A 375 -31.45 6.14 -4.99
CA LYS A 375 -30.93 7.30 -5.70
C LYS A 375 -30.94 8.51 -4.78
N LEU A 376 -29.77 8.99 -4.41
CA LEU A 376 -29.63 10.42 -4.12
C LEU A 376 -29.85 11.13 -5.46
N ASP A 377 -30.86 11.99 -5.50
CA ASP A 377 -31.19 12.77 -6.68
C ASP A 377 -29.93 13.51 -7.16
N ASP A 378 -29.63 13.30 -8.43
CA ASP A 378 -28.50 13.90 -9.12
C ASP A 378 -28.87 15.33 -9.54
N ASP A 379 -28.94 16.23 -8.56
CA ASP A 379 -28.96 17.67 -8.77
C ASP A 379 -27.52 18.24 -8.65
N SER A 380 -26.57 17.63 -9.36
CA SER A 380 -25.28 18.27 -9.59
C SER A 380 -25.40 19.33 -10.67
N GLU A 381 -25.71 20.56 -10.28
CA GLU A 381 -25.43 21.73 -11.09
C GLU A 381 -23.94 21.76 -11.44
N ASN A 382 -23.63 21.84 -12.73
CA ASN A 382 -22.29 21.99 -13.27
C ASN A 382 -21.61 23.21 -12.61
N ILE A 383 -20.63 22.97 -11.77
CA ILE A 383 -19.72 24.02 -11.30
C ILE A 383 -18.79 24.32 -12.47
N THR A 384 -19.06 25.40 -13.17
CA THR A 384 -18.15 25.95 -14.18
C THR A 384 -17.16 26.90 -13.47
N PHE A 385 -15.87 26.67 -13.63
CA PHE A 385 -14.79 27.52 -13.13
C PHE A 385 -14.44 28.65 -14.13
N ASP A 386 -15.45 29.33 -14.71
CA ASP A 386 -15.27 30.40 -15.68
C ASP A 386 -15.58 31.78 -15.07
N GLU A 387 -15.13 32.04 -13.85
CA GLU A 387 -15.12 33.42 -13.35
C GLU A 387 -13.68 33.90 -13.19
N GLU A 388 -13.31 34.87 -14.04
CA GLU A 388 -12.08 35.67 -13.91
C GLU A 388 -12.13 36.45 -12.58
N PHE A 389 -11.08 36.31 -11.77
CA PHE A 389 -10.79 37.15 -10.62
C PHE A 389 -9.87 38.31 -11.02
#